data_9a82cf85ed6525245276c4ed23e5d311
#
_entry.id   9a82cf85ed6525245276c4ed23e5d311
#
_cell.length_a   1.000
_cell.length_b   1.000
_cell.length_c   1.000
_cell.angle_alpha   90.00
_cell.angle_beta   90.00
_cell.angle_gamma   90.00
#
_symmetry.space_group_name_H-M   'P 1'
#
loop_
_entity.id
_entity.type
_entity.pdbx_description
1 polymer ?
#
loop_
_entity_poly.entity_id
_entity_poly.type
_entity_poly.pdbx_seq_one_letter_code
_entity_poly.pdbx_strand_id
1 'polypeptide(L)'
;LNQSNVDDLGFFNAMLEEINQDDLIDLKRVYATGYSNGGFFSYFLACNTDNILAAIGDVAGSMLVDTYNNCNPSNPIPVLNIHGAYDWIVPYNGNQRFKAIDDVIDYWKTFNKNFEEPIVESLDEGFEKTTYNSDENSSSTVHYKITYGGHTWDYSSDENLKTGKLLWDFFRNYTKK
;
A
#
# COMPACT_ATOMS: atom_id res chain seq x y z
N LEU A 1 -5.53 11.74 9.05
CA LEU A 1 -4.17 12.28 9.01
C LEU A 1 -4.12 13.73 9.45
N ASN A 2 -5.14 14.50 9.22
CA ASN A 2 -5.04 15.95 9.33
C ASN A 2 -5.66 16.48 10.64
N GLN A 3 -4.90 16.45 11.74
CA GLN A 3 -5.22 17.21 12.96
C GLN A 3 -4.84 18.68 12.87
N SER A 4 -4.16 19.11 11.80
CA SER A 4 -3.53 20.43 11.65
C SER A 4 -4.19 21.33 10.58
N ASN A 5 -5.24 20.90 9.90
CA ASN A 5 -5.83 21.60 8.73
C ASN A 5 -4.82 21.93 7.61
N VAL A 6 -3.74 21.15 7.48
CA VAL A 6 -2.80 21.28 6.37
C VAL A 6 -3.36 20.54 5.15
N ASP A 7 -3.24 21.13 3.98
CA ASP A 7 -3.64 20.52 2.71
C ASP A 7 -2.50 19.63 2.17
N ASP A 8 -2.36 18.44 2.77
CA ASP A 8 -1.34 17.47 2.37
C ASP A 8 -1.54 16.97 0.92
N LEU A 9 -2.78 16.92 0.44
CA LEU A 9 -3.10 16.53 -0.94
C LEU A 9 -2.68 17.62 -1.94
N GLY A 10 -3.00 18.87 -1.64
CA GLY A 10 -2.55 20.01 -2.44
C GLY A 10 -1.03 20.11 -2.48
N PHE A 11 -0.35 19.87 -1.36
CA PHE A 11 1.10 19.82 -1.32
C PHE A 11 1.67 18.70 -2.21
N PHE A 12 1.10 17.49 -2.15
CA PHE A 12 1.52 16.36 -2.99
C PHE A 12 1.37 16.70 -4.48
N ASN A 13 0.24 17.29 -4.88
CA ASN A 13 0.00 17.65 -6.27
C ASN A 13 0.98 18.75 -6.75
N ALA A 14 1.17 19.80 -5.96
CA ALA A 14 2.11 20.87 -6.29
C ALA A 14 3.55 20.38 -6.38
N MET A 15 3.97 19.46 -5.48
CA MET A 15 5.28 18.84 -5.54
C MET A 15 5.47 18.03 -6.83
N LEU A 16 4.45 17.26 -7.24
CA LEU A 16 4.51 16.46 -8.46
C LEU A 16 4.58 17.34 -9.71
N GLU A 17 3.82 18.43 -9.75
CA GLU A 17 3.87 19.44 -10.81
C GLU A 17 5.25 20.08 -10.90
N GLU A 18 5.83 20.47 -9.78
CA GLU A 18 7.17 21.08 -9.73
C GLU A 18 8.26 20.13 -10.23
N ILE A 19 8.25 18.87 -9.78
CA ILE A 19 9.24 17.86 -10.22
C ILE A 19 9.10 17.56 -11.71
N ASN A 20 7.92 17.72 -12.29
CA ASN A 20 7.66 17.42 -13.70
C ASN A 20 7.91 18.62 -14.64
N GLN A 21 8.30 19.79 -14.17
CA GLN A 21 8.49 20.98 -15.03
C GLN A 21 9.49 20.77 -16.17
N ASP A 22 10.50 19.92 -15.95
CA ASP A 22 11.55 19.64 -16.93
C ASP A 22 11.31 18.34 -17.73
N ASP A 23 10.14 17.72 -17.64
CA ASP A 23 9.79 16.43 -18.28
C ASP A 23 10.79 15.28 -17.98
N LEU A 24 11.45 15.32 -16.82
CA LEU A 24 12.50 14.36 -16.45
C LEU A 24 11.96 13.10 -15.77
N ILE A 25 10.67 13.07 -15.44
CA ILE A 25 10.04 11.93 -14.77
C ILE A 25 9.01 11.24 -15.65
N ASP A 26 8.86 9.93 -15.46
CA ASP A 26 7.79 9.16 -16.10
C ASP A 26 6.52 9.24 -15.24
N LEU A 27 5.59 10.12 -15.58
CA LEU A 27 4.31 10.26 -14.90
C LEU A 27 3.42 9.01 -14.95
N LYS A 28 3.77 8.02 -15.77
CA LYS A 28 3.09 6.73 -15.75
C LYS A 28 3.62 5.79 -14.67
N ARG A 29 4.70 6.15 -13.99
CA ARG A 29 5.39 5.36 -12.97
C ARG A 29 5.54 6.11 -11.65
N VAL A 30 4.49 6.77 -11.22
CA VAL A 30 4.43 7.40 -9.91
C VAL A 30 3.90 6.40 -8.89
N TYR A 31 4.68 6.13 -7.87
CA TYR A 31 4.34 5.20 -6.79
C TYR A 31 4.34 5.92 -5.45
N ALA A 32 3.44 5.54 -4.55
CA ALA A 32 3.46 6.03 -3.19
C ALA A 32 3.77 4.88 -2.22
N THR A 33 4.71 5.10 -1.31
CA THR A 33 5.02 4.14 -0.26
C THR A 33 5.44 4.86 1.02
N GLY A 34 5.26 4.17 2.14
CA GLY A 34 5.71 4.70 3.40
C GLY A 34 5.57 3.72 4.55
N TYR A 35 6.26 4.06 5.63
CA TYR A 35 6.25 3.32 6.89
C TYR A 35 5.28 3.97 7.88
N SER A 36 4.47 3.15 8.56
CA SER A 36 3.60 3.64 9.63
C SER A 36 2.69 4.78 9.14
N ASN A 37 2.90 6.01 9.61
CA ASN A 37 2.15 7.20 9.14
C ASN A 37 2.28 7.44 7.62
N GLY A 38 3.44 7.11 7.03
CA GLY A 38 3.64 7.17 5.58
C GLY A 38 2.78 6.15 4.82
N GLY A 39 2.57 4.97 5.41
CA GLY A 39 1.63 3.96 4.90
C GLY A 39 0.18 4.46 4.91
N PHE A 40 -0.26 5.08 6.01
CA PHE A 40 -1.59 5.73 6.07
C PHE A 40 -1.75 6.76 4.96
N PHE A 41 -0.70 7.56 4.72
CA PHE A 41 -0.73 8.57 3.69
C PHE A 41 -0.75 7.97 2.28
N SER A 42 -0.06 6.85 2.05
CA SER A 42 -0.11 6.14 0.77
C SER A 42 -1.53 5.66 0.44
N TYR A 43 -2.26 5.10 1.41
CA TYR A 43 -3.67 4.78 1.25
C TYR A 43 -4.54 6.01 1.05
N PHE A 44 -4.29 7.08 1.81
CA PHE A 44 -5.02 8.33 1.64
C PHE A 44 -4.86 8.90 0.22
N LEU A 45 -3.64 8.91 -0.32
CA LEU A 45 -3.38 9.31 -1.70
C LEU A 45 -4.12 8.41 -2.70
N ALA A 46 -4.07 7.08 -2.52
CA ALA A 46 -4.79 6.14 -3.39
C ALA A 46 -6.30 6.38 -3.43
N CYS A 47 -6.89 6.80 -2.30
CA CYS A 47 -8.32 7.08 -2.19
C CYS A 47 -8.73 8.47 -2.72
N ASN A 48 -7.79 9.43 -2.85
CA ASN A 48 -8.09 10.84 -3.11
C ASN A 48 -7.37 11.42 -4.33
N THR A 49 -6.58 10.62 -5.06
CA THR A 49 -5.91 11.07 -6.29
C THR A 49 -6.43 10.29 -7.48
N ASP A 50 -7.03 10.99 -8.43
CA ASP A 50 -7.53 10.36 -9.65
C ASP A 50 -6.39 10.06 -10.62
N ASN A 51 -6.15 8.76 -10.85
CA ASN A 51 -5.24 8.27 -11.90
C ASN A 51 -3.83 8.90 -11.86
N ILE A 52 -3.31 9.21 -10.67
CA ILE A 52 -1.93 9.71 -10.49
C ILE A 52 -0.99 8.55 -10.18
N LEU A 53 -1.39 7.65 -9.29
CA LEU A 53 -0.53 6.56 -8.83
C LEU A 53 -0.62 5.33 -9.71
N ALA A 54 0.52 4.73 -10.04
CA ALA A 54 0.60 3.46 -10.74
C ALA A 54 0.49 2.26 -9.78
N ALA A 55 0.90 2.42 -8.53
CA ALA A 55 0.73 1.45 -7.43
C ALA A 55 1.02 2.12 -6.09
N ILE A 56 0.60 1.47 -5.00
CA ILE A 56 0.98 1.86 -3.63
C ILE A 56 1.61 0.71 -2.86
N GLY A 57 2.47 1.05 -1.88
CA GLY A 57 3.06 0.12 -0.94
C GLY A 57 2.97 0.65 0.48
N ASP A 58 2.40 -0.13 1.39
CA ASP A 58 2.29 0.19 2.80
C ASP A 58 3.18 -0.72 3.64
N VAL A 59 3.90 -0.15 4.59
CA VAL A 59 4.74 -0.89 5.52
C VAL A 59 4.38 -0.52 6.96
N ALA A 60 3.94 -1.53 7.73
CA ALA A 60 3.50 -1.37 9.12
C ALA A 60 2.48 -0.24 9.32
N GLY A 61 1.69 0.05 8.30
CA GLY A 61 0.56 0.97 8.31
C GLY A 61 -0.76 0.23 8.15
N SER A 62 -1.83 0.97 7.99
CA SER A 62 -3.19 0.50 7.71
C SER A 62 -4.00 1.64 7.10
N MET A 63 -5.26 1.42 6.81
CA MET A 63 -6.18 2.53 6.55
C MET A 63 -6.73 3.07 7.87
N LEU A 64 -6.72 4.39 8.03
CA LEU A 64 -7.51 5.03 9.07
C LEU A 64 -8.99 4.73 8.81
N VAL A 65 -9.77 4.55 9.88
CA VAL A 65 -11.21 4.27 9.75
C VAL A 65 -11.92 5.30 8.89
N ASP A 66 -11.57 6.55 9.01
CA ASP A 66 -12.13 7.65 8.21
C ASP A 66 -11.76 7.55 6.74
N THR A 67 -10.47 7.28 6.43
CA THR A 67 -10.00 7.04 5.06
C THR A 67 -10.72 5.84 4.44
N TYR A 68 -10.84 4.73 5.17
CA TYR A 68 -11.49 3.51 4.70
C TYR A 68 -12.97 3.75 4.34
N ASN A 69 -13.70 4.43 5.23
CA ASN A 69 -15.14 4.66 5.05
C ASN A 69 -15.45 5.62 3.90
N ASN A 70 -14.51 6.50 3.52
CA ASN A 70 -14.68 7.50 2.47
C ASN A 70 -13.86 7.18 1.21
N CYS A 71 -13.16 6.06 1.16
CA CYS A 71 -12.34 5.67 0.03
C CYS A 71 -13.20 5.25 -1.16
N ASN A 72 -13.02 5.91 -2.29
CA ASN A 72 -13.72 5.57 -3.53
C ASN A 72 -12.89 6.01 -4.75
N PRO A 73 -11.73 5.37 -5.00
CA PRO A 73 -10.90 5.73 -6.16
C PRO A 73 -11.62 5.47 -7.48
N SER A 74 -11.24 6.19 -8.53
CA SER A 74 -11.86 6.06 -9.85
C SER A 74 -11.36 4.85 -10.63
N ASN A 75 -10.17 4.33 -10.32
CA ASN A 75 -9.52 3.26 -11.06
C ASN A 75 -8.88 2.23 -10.14
N PRO A 76 -8.82 0.95 -10.55
CA PRO A 76 -8.06 -0.06 -9.82
C PRO A 76 -6.60 0.34 -9.64
N ILE A 77 -6.06 0.12 -8.44
CA ILE A 77 -4.70 0.46 -8.05
C ILE A 77 -4.03 -0.77 -7.43
N PRO A 78 -2.90 -1.26 -7.98
CA PRO A 78 -2.12 -2.31 -7.35
C PRO A 78 -1.66 -1.91 -5.95
N VAL A 79 -1.86 -2.81 -4.98
CA VAL A 79 -1.57 -2.56 -3.57
C VAL A 79 -0.65 -3.63 -3.02
N LEU A 80 0.44 -3.20 -2.37
CA LEU A 80 1.30 -4.04 -1.54
C LEU A 80 1.18 -3.60 -0.08
N ASN A 81 0.89 -4.54 0.81
CA ASN A 81 0.96 -4.33 2.25
C ASN A 81 1.99 -5.28 2.87
N ILE A 82 2.86 -4.76 3.74
CA ILE A 82 3.84 -5.54 4.51
C ILE A 82 3.61 -5.24 5.99
N HIS A 83 3.18 -6.25 6.78
CA HIS A 83 2.77 -6.00 8.17
C HIS A 83 3.15 -7.14 9.11
N GLY A 84 3.64 -6.75 10.29
CA GLY A 84 3.93 -7.67 11.38
C GLY A 84 2.67 -8.07 12.16
N ALA A 85 2.46 -9.36 12.40
CA ALA A 85 1.29 -9.85 13.14
C ALA A 85 1.30 -9.45 14.62
N TYR A 86 2.46 -9.10 15.16
CA TYR A 86 2.66 -8.60 16.54
C TYR A 86 2.94 -7.09 16.59
N ASP A 87 2.46 -6.34 15.61
CA ASP A 87 2.56 -4.88 15.64
C ASP A 87 1.66 -4.31 16.76
N TRP A 88 2.27 -3.64 17.74
CA TRP A 88 1.59 -3.06 18.91
C TRP A 88 1.24 -1.58 18.70
N ILE A 89 1.84 -0.94 17.71
CA ILE A 89 1.62 0.48 17.41
C ILE A 89 0.45 0.63 16.42
N VAL A 90 0.47 -0.18 15.35
CA VAL A 90 -0.62 -0.31 14.38
C VAL A 90 -1.10 -1.76 14.42
N PRO A 91 -2.04 -2.10 15.33
CA PRO A 91 -2.42 -3.48 15.57
C PRO A 91 -2.96 -4.17 14.31
N TYR A 92 -2.47 -5.39 14.03
CA TYR A 92 -2.90 -6.20 12.89
C TYR A 92 -4.43 -6.36 12.84
N ASN A 93 -5.05 -6.58 13.99
CA ASN A 93 -6.50 -6.75 14.14
C ASN A 93 -7.26 -5.41 14.20
N GLY A 94 -6.57 -4.29 13.96
CA GLY A 94 -7.17 -2.97 14.01
C GLY A 94 -7.58 -2.50 15.41
N ASN A 95 -8.19 -1.34 15.46
CA ASN A 95 -8.78 -0.76 16.66
C ASN A 95 -9.78 0.36 16.26
N GLN A 96 -10.16 1.24 17.19
CA GLN A 96 -11.06 2.37 16.89
C GLN A 96 -10.50 3.39 15.88
N ARG A 97 -9.19 3.43 15.68
CA ARG A 97 -8.51 4.38 14.79
C ARG A 97 -8.07 3.73 13.46
N PHE A 98 -7.64 2.48 13.52
CA PHE A 98 -7.06 1.73 12.39
C PHE A 98 -7.96 0.56 12.02
N LYS A 99 -8.18 0.36 10.73
CA LYS A 99 -8.83 -0.85 10.21
C LYS A 99 -7.93 -2.05 10.43
N ALA A 100 -8.53 -3.23 10.64
CA ALA A 100 -7.78 -4.48 10.61
C ALA A 100 -7.11 -4.66 9.25
N ILE A 101 -5.91 -5.26 9.25
CA ILE A 101 -5.17 -5.46 8.00
C ILE A 101 -5.97 -6.34 7.03
N ASP A 102 -6.61 -7.38 7.53
CA ASP A 102 -7.45 -8.26 6.71
C ASP A 102 -8.63 -7.51 6.06
N ASP A 103 -9.27 -6.55 6.78
CA ASP A 103 -10.32 -5.68 6.21
C ASP A 103 -9.75 -4.79 5.09
N VAL A 104 -8.53 -4.27 5.25
CA VAL A 104 -7.87 -3.42 4.24
C VAL A 104 -7.55 -4.24 2.99
N ILE A 105 -7.02 -5.45 3.16
CA ILE A 105 -6.74 -6.36 2.05
C ILE A 105 -8.04 -6.75 1.32
N ASP A 106 -9.10 -7.07 2.06
CA ASP A 106 -10.39 -7.43 1.47
C ASP A 106 -11.03 -6.27 0.71
N TYR A 107 -10.91 -5.04 1.23
CA TYR A 107 -11.34 -3.83 0.52
C TYR A 107 -10.63 -3.71 -0.84
N TRP A 108 -9.30 -3.75 -0.87
CA TRP A 108 -8.55 -3.56 -2.11
C TRP A 108 -8.69 -4.74 -3.06
N LYS A 109 -8.74 -5.97 -2.56
CA LYS A 109 -9.07 -7.16 -3.36
C LYS A 109 -10.40 -6.98 -4.09
N THR A 110 -11.43 -6.57 -3.36
CA THR A 110 -12.78 -6.36 -3.91
C THR A 110 -12.81 -5.21 -4.90
N PHE A 111 -12.21 -4.07 -4.54
CA PHE A 111 -12.15 -2.89 -5.40
C PHE A 111 -11.38 -3.15 -6.70
N ASN A 112 -10.27 -3.86 -6.63
CA ASN A 112 -9.46 -4.25 -7.78
C ASN A 112 -10.07 -5.41 -8.59
N LYS A 113 -11.22 -5.96 -8.18
CA LYS A 113 -11.85 -7.12 -8.80
C LYS A 113 -10.88 -8.30 -8.92
N ASN A 114 -10.13 -8.53 -7.87
CA ASN A 114 -9.24 -9.67 -7.81
C ASN A 114 -10.01 -10.98 -7.62
N PHE A 115 -9.39 -12.10 -7.97
CA PHE A 115 -9.95 -13.42 -7.71
C PHE A 115 -10.15 -13.67 -6.21
N GLU A 116 -11.17 -14.43 -5.87
CA GLU A 116 -11.44 -14.83 -4.49
C GLU A 116 -10.34 -15.76 -3.95
N GLU A 117 -9.83 -16.67 -4.78
CA GLU A 117 -8.81 -17.64 -4.41
C GLU A 117 -7.40 -17.02 -4.58
N PRO A 118 -6.66 -16.80 -3.49
CA PRO A 118 -5.31 -16.27 -3.56
C PRO A 118 -4.27 -17.33 -3.88
N ILE A 119 -3.12 -16.88 -4.33
CA ILE A 119 -1.88 -17.65 -4.28
C ILE A 119 -1.22 -17.36 -2.94
N VAL A 120 -1.00 -18.41 -2.13
CA VAL A 120 -0.35 -18.29 -0.81
C VAL A 120 1.01 -18.99 -0.86
N GLU A 121 2.04 -18.27 -0.46
CA GLU A 121 3.44 -18.71 -0.43
C GLU A 121 3.99 -18.53 0.99
N SER A 122 4.44 -19.62 1.62
CA SER A 122 5.20 -19.53 2.86
C SER A 122 6.68 -19.35 2.53
N LEU A 123 7.25 -18.26 3.00
CA LEU A 123 8.66 -17.91 2.79
C LEU A 123 9.46 -18.09 4.10
N ASP A 124 10.77 -17.90 4.00
CA ASP A 124 11.66 -17.97 5.16
C ASP A 124 11.36 -16.89 6.20
N GLU A 125 11.87 -17.03 7.39
CA GLU A 125 11.77 -16.07 8.52
C GLU A 125 10.31 -15.75 8.94
N GLY A 126 9.35 -16.64 8.66
CA GLY A 126 7.95 -16.45 9.05
C GLY A 126 7.18 -15.46 8.18
N PHE A 127 7.65 -15.17 6.97
CA PHE A 127 6.88 -14.45 5.97
C PHE A 127 5.85 -15.38 5.32
N GLU A 128 4.63 -14.93 5.26
CA GLU A 128 3.57 -15.47 4.43
C GLU A 128 3.18 -14.42 3.39
N LYS A 129 3.29 -14.77 2.12
CA LYS A 129 2.88 -13.89 1.04
C LYS A 129 1.57 -14.39 0.46
N THR A 130 0.57 -13.54 0.45
CA THR A 130 -0.74 -13.76 -0.18
C THR A 130 -0.89 -12.83 -1.37
N THR A 131 -1.21 -13.39 -2.54
CA THR A 131 -1.37 -12.62 -3.78
C THR A 131 -2.75 -12.85 -4.37
N TYR A 132 -3.53 -11.79 -4.53
CA TYR A 132 -4.78 -11.76 -5.25
C TYR A 132 -4.57 -11.08 -6.60
N ASN A 133 -4.83 -11.79 -7.69
CA ASN A 133 -4.68 -11.31 -9.07
C ASN A 133 -6.03 -10.96 -9.70
N SER A 134 -6.01 -10.26 -10.83
CA SER A 134 -7.18 -9.98 -11.65
C SER A 134 -6.84 -10.16 -13.13
N ASP A 135 -7.74 -10.78 -13.89
CA ASP A 135 -7.64 -10.84 -15.34
C ASP A 135 -8.12 -9.55 -16.02
N GLU A 136 -8.99 -8.78 -15.35
CA GLU A 136 -9.65 -7.63 -15.97
C GLU A 136 -8.74 -6.41 -16.12
N ASN A 137 -7.86 -6.16 -15.15
CA ASN A 137 -7.15 -4.87 -15.04
C ASN A 137 -5.66 -4.95 -14.71
N SER A 138 -5.13 -6.14 -14.48
CA SER A 138 -3.74 -6.39 -14.08
C SER A 138 -3.34 -5.74 -12.73
N SER A 139 -4.30 -5.32 -11.90
CA SER A 139 -4.04 -4.77 -10.57
C SER A 139 -4.09 -5.89 -9.55
N SER A 140 -2.97 -6.16 -8.89
CA SER A 140 -2.90 -7.17 -7.83
C SER A 140 -3.01 -6.52 -6.46
N THR A 141 -3.56 -7.28 -5.51
CA THR A 141 -3.47 -6.97 -4.08
C THR A 141 -2.55 -8.02 -3.45
N VAL A 142 -1.43 -7.58 -2.88
CA VAL A 142 -0.40 -8.44 -2.29
C VAL A 142 -0.23 -8.10 -0.83
N HIS A 143 -0.21 -9.12 0.01
CA HIS A 143 0.03 -8.99 1.44
C HIS A 143 1.19 -9.87 1.88
N TYR A 144 2.17 -9.27 2.57
CA TYR A 144 3.18 -9.98 3.33
C TYR A 144 2.85 -9.88 4.82
N LYS A 145 2.43 -11.00 5.39
CA LYS A 145 2.23 -11.15 6.83
C LYS A 145 3.49 -11.74 7.45
N ILE A 146 4.06 -11.03 8.41
CA ILE A 146 5.24 -11.49 9.13
C ILE A 146 4.79 -12.00 10.49
N THR A 147 4.79 -13.33 10.67
CA THR A 147 4.21 -14.03 11.83
C THR A 147 4.70 -13.48 13.17
N TYR A 148 5.99 -13.17 13.29
CA TYR A 148 6.60 -12.65 14.53
C TYR A 148 7.05 -11.19 14.41
N GLY A 149 6.65 -10.50 13.35
CA GLY A 149 7.01 -9.11 13.10
C GLY A 149 6.28 -8.14 14.02
N GLY A 150 6.99 -7.14 14.51
CA GLY A 150 6.45 -5.99 15.23
C GLY A 150 6.33 -4.75 14.33
N HIS A 151 6.42 -3.55 14.93
CA HIS A 151 6.38 -2.28 14.21
C HIS A 151 7.78 -1.89 13.73
N THR A 152 8.16 -2.29 12.53
CA THR A 152 9.49 -2.01 11.97
C THR A 152 9.42 -1.82 10.45
N TRP A 153 10.48 -1.19 9.87
CA TRP A 153 10.63 -1.07 8.42
C TRP A 153 11.13 -2.38 7.79
N ASP A 154 12.25 -2.91 8.29
CA ASP A 154 12.82 -4.17 7.83
C ASP A 154 12.51 -5.31 8.80
N TYR A 155 11.99 -6.39 8.27
CA TYR A 155 11.60 -7.59 9.02
C TYR A 155 12.60 -8.75 8.85
N SER A 156 13.54 -8.64 7.92
CA SER A 156 14.49 -9.69 7.59
C SER A 156 15.89 -9.15 7.36
N SER A 157 16.90 -9.98 7.61
CA SER A 157 18.29 -9.76 7.19
C SER A 157 18.57 -10.31 5.80
N ASP A 158 17.72 -11.18 5.26
CA ASP A 158 17.84 -11.70 3.89
C ASP A 158 17.59 -10.56 2.89
N GLU A 159 18.54 -10.32 1.99
CA GLU A 159 18.47 -9.29 0.96
C GLU A 159 17.24 -9.45 0.04
N ASN A 160 16.74 -10.68 -0.16
CA ASN A 160 15.55 -10.93 -0.97
C ASN A 160 14.25 -10.59 -0.26
N LEU A 161 14.26 -10.53 1.07
CA LEU A 161 13.12 -10.19 1.92
C LEU A 161 13.23 -8.78 2.51
N LYS A 162 14.23 -7.98 2.09
CA LYS A 162 14.32 -6.57 2.45
C LYS A 162 13.12 -5.80 1.94
N THR A 163 12.52 -5.01 2.79
CA THR A 163 11.30 -4.24 2.50
C THR A 163 11.45 -3.38 1.25
N GLY A 164 12.56 -2.66 1.11
CA GLY A 164 12.82 -1.84 -0.07
C GLY A 164 12.87 -2.64 -1.37
N LYS A 165 13.42 -3.88 -1.31
CA LYS A 165 13.44 -4.78 -2.47
C LYS A 165 12.06 -5.31 -2.81
N LEU A 166 11.29 -5.75 -1.82
CA LEU A 166 9.92 -6.23 -2.02
C LEU A 166 9.04 -5.14 -2.64
N LEU A 167 9.14 -3.90 -2.15
CA LEU A 167 8.45 -2.73 -2.69
C LEU A 167 8.85 -2.47 -4.15
N TRP A 168 10.15 -2.43 -4.44
CA TRP A 168 10.62 -2.16 -5.80
C TRP A 168 10.26 -3.28 -6.79
N ASP A 169 10.42 -4.54 -6.37
CA ASP A 169 10.04 -5.69 -7.19
C ASP A 169 8.53 -5.72 -7.49
N PHE A 170 7.71 -5.22 -6.58
CA PHE A 170 6.29 -5.03 -6.83
C PHE A 170 6.05 -3.87 -7.80
N PHE A 171 6.54 -2.67 -7.50
CA PHE A 171 6.26 -1.44 -8.24
C PHE A 171 6.65 -1.51 -9.72
N ARG A 172 7.84 -2.05 -10.03
CA ARG A 172 8.36 -2.09 -11.39
C ARG A 172 7.50 -2.86 -12.40
N ASN A 173 6.53 -3.63 -11.91
CA ASN A 173 5.58 -4.38 -12.76
C ASN A 173 4.39 -3.53 -13.21
N TYR A 174 4.21 -2.33 -12.65
CA TYR A 174 3.03 -1.53 -12.88
C TYR A 174 3.36 -0.21 -13.54
N THR A 175 2.53 0.13 -14.52
CA THR A 175 2.48 1.45 -15.14
C THR A 175 1.03 1.87 -15.23
N LYS A 176 0.78 3.13 -15.06
CA LYS A 176 -0.54 3.72 -15.27
C LYS A 176 -0.95 3.60 -16.73
N LYS A 177 -2.19 3.22 -16.99
CA LYS A 177 -2.77 3.10 -18.34
C LYS A 177 -3.10 4.44 -18.95
#